data_7940b238345cbb58b7f1eae28d06f266
#
_entry.id   7940b238345cbb58b7f1eae28d06f266
#
_cell.length_a   1.000
_cell.length_b   1.000
_cell.length_c   1.000
_cell.angle_alpha   90.00
_cell.angle_beta   90.00
_cell.angle_gamma   90.00
#
_symmetry.space_group_name_H-M   'P 1'
#
loop_
_entity.id
_entity.type
_entity.pdbx_description
1 polymer ?
#
loop_
_entity_poly.entity_id
_entity_poly.type
_entity_poly.pdbx_seq_one_letter_code
_entity_poly.pdbx_strand_id
1 'polypeptide(L)'
;MSYQAIIRNSDNNLIVNQPIGIKISILQGSLLGTVAYTETQNPTSNSNGLITLEIGNGNSVTGNYSTIDWANGPYFIKTEIDPTGGTSYTIIGTSQLMSVPYALYAK
;
A
#
# COMPACT_ATOMS: atom_id res chain seq x y z
N MET A 1 -3.47 -0.15 -9.99
CA MET A 1 -3.10 1.16 -9.40
C MET A 1 -1.66 1.09 -8.92
N SER A 2 -0.82 1.97 -9.43
CA SER A 2 0.60 1.97 -9.11
C SER A 2 0.87 2.64 -7.77
N TYR A 3 1.80 2.10 -7.00
CA TYR A 3 2.24 2.67 -5.76
C TYR A 3 3.77 2.65 -5.69
N GLN A 4 4.35 3.75 -5.25
CA GLN A 4 5.80 3.89 -5.09
C GLN A 4 6.09 4.52 -3.74
N ALA A 5 7.18 4.07 -3.10
CA ALA A 5 7.61 4.63 -1.83
C ALA A 5 9.11 4.47 -1.66
N ILE A 6 9.71 5.42 -0.96
CA ILE A 6 11.08 5.34 -0.49
C ILE A 6 11.05 4.77 0.92
N ILE A 7 11.79 3.70 1.15
CA ILE A 7 11.78 2.99 2.43
C ILE A 7 13.00 3.39 3.26
N ARG A 8 12.74 3.83 4.48
CA ARG A 8 13.78 4.18 5.45
C ARG A 8 13.52 3.43 6.75
N ASN A 9 14.59 3.10 7.47
CA ASN A 9 14.45 2.48 8.78
C ASN A 9 14.25 3.56 9.86
N SER A 10 14.17 3.14 11.13
CA SER A 10 13.97 4.05 12.26
C SER A 10 15.12 5.04 12.45
N ASP A 11 16.31 4.73 11.94
CA ASP A 11 17.47 5.62 11.95
C ASP A 11 17.53 6.55 10.75
N ASN A 12 16.46 6.55 9.92
CA ASN A 12 16.35 7.35 8.72
C ASN A 12 17.35 6.97 7.62
N ASN A 13 17.86 5.75 7.65
CA ASN A 13 18.72 5.23 6.60
C ASN A 13 17.86 4.54 5.52
N LEU A 14 18.27 4.71 4.25
CA LEU A 14 17.60 4.03 3.14
C LEU A 14 17.75 2.52 3.26
N ILE A 15 16.66 1.81 2.99
CA ILE A 15 16.67 0.35 2.88
C ILE A 15 16.82 0.02 1.41
N VAL A 16 18.01 -0.39 1.01
CA VAL A 16 18.35 -0.58 -0.41
C VAL A 16 18.60 -2.04 -0.74
N ASN A 17 18.19 -2.43 -1.95
CA ASN A 17 18.47 -3.76 -2.52
C ASN A 17 18.04 -4.91 -1.60
N GLN A 18 16.89 -4.73 -0.92
CA GLN A 18 16.39 -5.72 0.04
C GLN A 18 14.91 -6.05 -0.23
N PRO A 19 14.50 -7.29 0.04
CA PRO A 19 13.08 -7.62 0.07
C PRO A 19 12.38 -6.86 1.21
N ILE A 20 11.20 -6.33 0.91
CA ILE A 20 10.39 -5.57 1.86
C ILE A 20 9.06 -6.30 2.01
N GLY A 21 8.57 -6.47 3.24
CA GLY A 21 7.20 -6.92 3.48
C GLY A 21 6.29 -5.72 3.53
N ILE A 22 5.22 -5.72 2.74
CA ILE A 22 4.25 -4.63 2.76
C ILE A 22 2.83 -5.18 2.82
N LYS A 23 2.03 -4.59 3.71
CA LYS A 23 0.60 -4.84 3.81
C LYS A 23 -0.13 -3.56 3.45
N ILE A 24 -1.00 -3.63 2.46
CA ILE A 24 -1.75 -2.49 1.96
C ILE A 24 -3.20 -2.68 2.29
N SER A 25 -3.79 -1.71 2.98
CA SER A 25 -5.23 -1.70 3.30
C SER A 25 -5.88 -0.50 2.66
N ILE A 26 -7.06 -0.71 2.06
CA ILE A 26 -7.87 0.36 1.50
C ILE A 26 -9.04 0.57 2.45
N LEU A 27 -9.14 1.78 2.99
CA LEU A 27 -10.10 2.16 4.01
C LEU A 27 -11.16 3.06 3.38
N GLN A 28 -12.41 2.87 3.77
CA GLN A 28 -13.52 3.66 3.24
C GLN A 28 -14.01 4.65 4.31
N GLY A 29 -14.18 5.89 3.91
CA GLY A 29 -14.81 6.93 4.71
C GLY A 29 -13.85 7.78 5.50
N SER A 30 -12.84 7.20 6.13
CA SER A 30 -11.86 7.94 6.93
C SER A 30 -10.60 7.10 7.14
N LEU A 31 -9.58 7.70 7.73
CA LEU A 31 -8.34 7.01 8.08
C LEU A 31 -8.56 5.88 9.10
N LEU A 32 -9.66 5.92 9.83
CA LEU A 32 -10.07 4.88 10.77
C LEU A 32 -11.31 4.13 10.29
N GLY A 33 -11.58 4.22 9.00
CA GLY A 33 -12.78 3.68 8.41
C GLY A 33 -12.75 2.17 8.21
N THR A 34 -13.83 1.68 7.58
CA THR A 34 -13.98 0.27 7.29
C THR A 34 -12.93 -0.19 6.27
N VAL A 35 -12.30 -1.32 6.54
CA VAL A 35 -11.36 -1.92 5.59
C VAL A 35 -12.16 -2.51 4.43
N ALA A 36 -11.99 -1.95 3.25
CA ALA A 36 -12.62 -2.46 2.04
C ALA A 36 -11.81 -3.56 1.39
N TYR A 37 -10.48 -3.52 1.54
CA TYR A 37 -9.58 -4.46 0.89
C TYR A 37 -8.22 -4.45 1.59
N THR A 38 -7.59 -5.60 1.67
CA THR A 38 -6.23 -5.74 2.21
C THR A 38 -5.45 -6.75 1.38
N GLU A 39 -4.23 -6.42 1.04
CA GLU A 39 -3.31 -7.33 0.35
C GLU A 39 -1.91 -7.23 0.94
N THR A 40 -1.10 -8.26 0.69
CA THR A 40 0.32 -8.26 1.03
C THR A 40 1.16 -8.46 -0.22
N GLN A 41 2.32 -7.83 -0.25
CA GLN A 41 3.32 -7.99 -1.31
C GLN A 41 4.72 -7.98 -0.71
N ASN A 42 5.68 -8.49 -1.46
CA ASN A 42 7.09 -8.51 -1.05
C ASN A 42 7.97 -7.92 -2.16
N PRO A 43 7.85 -6.63 -2.43
CA PRO A 43 8.72 -5.99 -3.42
C PRO A 43 10.15 -5.92 -2.91
N THR A 44 11.10 -5.78 -3.84
CA THR A 44 12.50 -5.56 -3.51
C THR A 44 12.83 -4.10 -3.76
N SER A 45 13.40 -3.42 -2.76
CA SER A 45 13.84 -2.04 -2.94
C SER A 45 15.05 -1.99 -3.88
N ASN A 46 15.17 -0.87 -4.61
CA ASN A 46 16.31 -0.67 -5.50
C ASN A 46 17.46 0.04 -4.76
N SER A 47 18.48 0.46 -5.51
CA SER A 47 19.65 1.11 -4.94
C SER A 47 19.35 2.49 -4.33
N ASN A 48 18.18 3.04 -4.60
CA ASN A 48 17.71 4.30 -4.02
C ASN A 48 16.70 4.11 -2.89
N GLY A 49 16.47 2.87 -2.48
CA GLY A 49 15.48 2.55 -1.45
C GLY A 49 14.05 2.62 -1.95
N LEU A 50 13.85 2.70 -3.27
CA LEU A 50 12.52 2.82 -3.85
C LEU A 50 11.91 1.44 -4.05
N ILE A 51 10.63 1.30 -3.67
CA ILE A 51 9.80 0.17 -4.08
C ILE A 51 8.72 0.66 -5.04
N THR A 52 8.36 -0.20 -5.98
CA THR A 52 7.27 0.04 -6.93
C THR A 52 6.42 -1.22 -6.99
N LEU A 53 5.11 -1.06 -6.89
CA LEU A 53 4.20 -2.20 -6.98
C LEU A 53 2.86 -1.78 -7.57
N GLU A 54 2.10 -2.79 -8.03
CA GLU A 54 0.74 -2.61 -8.48
C GLU A 54 -0.20 -3.10 -7.39
N ILE A 55 -0.99 -2.21 -6.82
CA ILE A 55 -2.03 -2.56 -5.87
C ILE A 55 -3.13 -3.30 -6.62
N GLY A 56 -3.52 -4.44 -6.10
CA GLY A 56 -4.45 -5.34 -6.75
C GLY A 56 -3.80 -6.64 -7.23
N ASN A 57 -2.47 -6.67 -7.33
CA ASN A 57 -1.73 -7.84 -7.79
C ASN A 57 -1.09 -8.65 -6.67
N GLY A 58 -1.29 -8.23 -5.41
CA GLY A 58 -0.73 -8.94 -4.27
C GLY A 58 -1.59 -10.11 -3.81
N ASN A 59 -1.22 -10.68 -2.68
CA ASN A 59 -1.98 -11.75 -2.05
C ASN A 59 -3.11 -11.13 -1.23
N SER A 60 -4.36 -11.34 -1.66
CA SER A 60 -5.52 -10.83 -0.95
C SER A 60 -5.64 -11.45 0.43
N VAL A 61 -5.81 -10.59 1.43
CA VAL A 61 -6.08 -11.00 2.81
C VAL A 61 -7.56 -10.80 3.12
N THR A 62 -8.13 -9.66 2.71
CA THR A 62 -9.52 -9.29 2.97
C THR A 62 -10.09 -8.63 1.73
N GLY A 63 -11.28 -9.04 1.33
CA GLY A 63 -12.02 -8.41 0.25
C GLY A 63 -11.49 -8.77 -1.14
N ASN A 64 -12.03 -8.08 -2.14
CA ASN A 64 -11.68 -8.29 -3.53
C ASN A 64 -11.48 -6.94 -4.19
N TYR A 65 -10.30 -6.71 -4.71
CA TYR A 65 -9.93 -5.42 -5.31
C TYR A 65 -10.87 -5.03 -6.46
N SER A 66 -11.27 -6.01 -7.28
CA SER A 66 -12.10 -5.74 -8.46
C SER A 66 -13.53 -5.33 -8.11
N THR A 67 -13.98 -5.56 -6.88
CA THR A 67 -15.34 -5.25 -6.45
C THR A 67 -15.43 -3.97 -5.62
N ILE A 68 -14.32 -3.24 -5.44
CA ILE A 68 -14.35 -1.98 -4.69
C ILE A 68 -15.18 -0.95 -5.46
N ASP A 69 -16.15 -0.36 -4.81
CA ASP A 69 -16.96 0.71 -5.39
C ASP A 69 -16.27 2.06 -5.19
N TRP A 70 -15.40 2.39 -6.12
CA TRP A 70 -14.59 3.61 -6.03
C TRP A 70 -15.44 4.89 -6.04
N ALA A 71 -16.68 4.81 -6.53
CA ALA A 71 -17.57 5.97 -6.54
C ALA A 71 -18.13 6.27 -5.15
N ASN A 72 -18.02 5.35 -4.21
CA ASN A 72 -18.56 5.48 -2.87
C ASN A 72 -17.47 5.90 -1.85
N GLY A 73 -16.51 6.73 -2.32
CA GLY A 73 -15.45 7.25 -1.46
C GLY A 73 -15.93 8.27 -0.46
N PRO A 74 -15.00 8.91 0.25
CA PRO A 74 -13.56 8.85 0.00
C PRO A 74 -12.92 7.54 0.43
N TYR A 75 -11.77 7.25 -0.18
CA TYR A 75 -10.97 6.09 0.17
C TYR A 75 -9.58 6.53 0.63
N PHE A 76 -8.99 5.75 1.50
CA PHE A 76 -7.67 6.01 2.06
C PHE A 76 -6.83 4.76 1.92
N ILE A 77 -5.53 4.94 1.75
CA ILE A 77 -4.59 3.84 1.72
C ILE A 77 -3.79 3.84 3.02
N LYS A 78 -3.69 2.66 3.64
CA LYS A 78 -2.83 2.43 4.79
C LYS A 78 -1.76 1.43 4.38
N THR A 79 -0.50 1.80 4.56
CA THR A 79 0.62 0.90 4.30
C THR A 79 1.29 0.53 5.61
N GLU A 80 1.58 -0.75 5.77
CA GLU A 80 2.33 -1.28 6.89
C GLU A 80 3.53 -2.02 6.33
N ILE A 81 4.72 -1.68 6.77
CA ILE A 81 5.96 -2.11 6.13
C ILE A 81 6.86 -2.80 7.14
N ASP A 82 7.36 -3.97 6.77
CA ASP A 82 8.44 -4.65 7.46
C ASP A 82 9.70 -4.51 6.61
N PRO A 83 10.66 -3.67 7.02
CA PRO A 83 11.87 -3.47 6.23
C PRO A 83 12.79 -4.69 6.18
N THR A 84 12.48 -5.73 6.95
CA THR A 84 13.25 -6.99 6.95
C THR A 84 12.64 -8.06 6.06
N GLY A 85 11.52 -7.76 5.39
CA GLY A 85 10.90 -8.66 4.42
C GLY A 85 9.89 -9.64 4.99
N GLY A 86 9.57 -9.54 6.26
CA GLY A 86 8.61 -10.42 6.92
C GLY A 86 7.25 -9.78 7.13
N THR A 87 6.65 -10.06 8.28
CA THR A 87 5.34 -9.55 8.66
C THR A 87 5.35 -8.72 9.95
N SER A 88 6.52 -8.35 10.43
CA SER A 88 6.66 -7.46 11.58
C SER A 88 6.60 -6.01 11.13
N TYR A 89 5.40 -5.53 10.85
CA TYR A 89 5.18 -4.20 10.27
C TYR A 89 5.44 -3.12 11.29
N THR A 90 6.59 -2.47 11.19
CA THR A 90 7.04 -1.43 12.14
C THR A 90 6.89 -0.02 11.58
N ILE A 91 6.69 0.12 10.28
CA ILE A 91 6.52 1.43 9.62
C ILE A 91 5.09 1.51 9.12
N ILE A 92 4.35 2.53 9.55
CA ILE A 92 2.93 2.69 9.20
C ILE A 92 2.73 4.08 8.61
N GLY A 93 2.05 4.13 7.46
CA GLY A 93 1.67 5.38 6.81
C GLY A 93 0.24 5.33 6.31
N THR A 94 -0.41 6.49 6.28
CA THR A 94 -1.76 6.62 5.72
C THR A 94 -1.84 7.86 4.84
N SER A 95 -2.61 7.76 3.76
CA SER A 95 -2.88 8.90 2.89
C SER A 95 -4.20 8.69 2.17
N GLN A 96 -4.81 9.80 1.77
CA GLN A 96 -6.05 9.74 1.01
C GLN A 96 -5.76 9.41 -0.45
N LEU A 97 -6.54 8.49 -1.01
CA LEU A 97 -6.51 8.21 -2.44
C LEU A 97 -7.36 9.25 -3.14
N MET A 98 -6.72 10.17 -3.84
CA MET A 98 -7.40 11.35 -4.39
C MET A 98 -7.87 11.16 -5.82
N SER A 99 -6.98 10.86 -6.72
CA SER A 99 -7.28 10.98 -8.14
C SER A 99 -7.14 9.69 -8.94
N VAL A 100 -6.20 8.83 -8.58
CA VAL A 100 -5.88 7.66 -9.40
C VAL A 100 -7.09 6.74 -9.59
N PRO A 101 -7.84 6.36 -8.55
CA PRO A 101 -9.02 5.51 -8.75
C PRO A 101 -10.09 6.20 -9.59
N TYR A 102 -10.25 7.51 -9.45
CA TYR A 102 -11.23 8.25 -10.25
C TYR A 102 -10.86 8.29 -11.71
N ALA A 103 -9.58 8.47 -12.02
CA ALA A 103 -9.13 8.45 -13.41
C ALA A 103 -9.41 7.10 -14.08
N LEU A 104 -9.19 6.00 -13.37
CA LEU A 104 -9.48 4.67 -13.86
C LEU A 104 -10.98 4.40 -13.94
N TYR A 105 -11.73 4.89 -12.97
CA TYR A 105 -13.18 4.67 -12.91
C TYR A 105 -13.92 5.45 -13.99
N ALA A 106 -13.46 6.65 -14.28
CA ALA A 106 -14.12 7.52 -15.28
C ALA A 106 -13.97 7.02 -16.71
N LYS A 107 -13.11 6.06 -16.94
CA LYS A 107 -12.97 5.48 -18.28
C LYS A 107 -14.14 4.58 -18.62
#